data_c280e4646495ab0a09c7a56ecb28836f
#
_entry.id   c280e4646495ab0a09c7a56ecb28836f
#
_cell.length_a   1.000
_cell.length_b   1.000
_cell.length_c   1.000
_cell.angle_alpha   90.00
_cell.angle_beta   90.00
_cell.angle_gamma   90.00
#
_symmetry.space_group_name_H-M   'P 1'
#
loop_
_entity.id
_entity.type
_entity.pdbx_description
1 polymer ?
#
loop_
_entity_poly.entity_id
_entity_poly.type
_entity_poly.pdbx_seq_one_letter_code
_entity_poly.pdbx_strand_id
1 'polypeptide(L)'
;MDELTKMLSVDIEAPIDRVWHELTKQGEICKPMYNCALHVQGGKLTPGARLRYSNASGKNTFIVGEVLEVDPPTRLVHTFRLTMNTDKPSTVEWTLEPRGPGNKSTRVTIAHTFVEQTKNNAKIVKSWTEILNLFKSELEQGAIPFKTKATYAMMGAMTFMLPKTTKTENAEALPVR
;
A
#
# COMPACT_ATOMS: atom_id res chain seq x y z
N MET A 1 -4.77 17.63 18.72
CA MET A 1 -5.13 17.40 17.31
C MET A 1 -5.87 16.08 17.26
N ASP A 2 -7.09 16.10 16.77
CA ASP A 2 -7.88 14.87 16.69
C ASP A 2 -7.31 13.98 15.59
N GLU A 3 -6.83 12.82 15.96
CA GLU A 3 -6.43 11.78 15.01
C GLU A 3 -7.69 11.18 14.37
N LEU A 4 -7.70 11.12 13.03
CA LEU A 4 -8.81 10.55 12.28
C LEU A 4 -8.42 9.15 11.80
N THR A 5 -8.81 8.12 12.55
CA THR A 5 -8.58 6.74 12.13
C THR A 5 -9.76 6.22 11.29
N LYS A 6 -9.47 5.67 10.13
CA LYS A 6 -10.43 4.97 9.26
C LYS A 6 -10.03 3.52 9.16
N MET A 7 -10.97 2.64 9.46
CA MET A 7 -10.77 1.19 9.41
C MET A 7 -11.57 0.58 8.27
N LEU A 8 -10.93 -0.28 7.49
CA LEU A 8 -11.54 -1.05 6.42
C LEU A 8 -11.06 -2.50 6.51
N SER A 9 -11.91 -3.44 6.16
CA SER A 9 -11.52 -4.85 6.15
C SER A 9 -12.16 -5.62 5.01
N VAL A 10 -11.51 -6.72 4.63
CA VAL A 10 -12.01 -7.69 3.66
C VAL A 10 -11.61 -9.10 4.11
N ASP A 11 -12.47 -10.07 3.84
CA ASP A 11 -12.14 -11.49 3.98
C ASP A 11 -11.69 -12.03 2.62
N ILE A 12 -10.52 -12.67 2.60
CA ILE A 12 -9.87 -13.22 1.40
C ILE A 12 -9.75 -14.73 1.58
N GLU A 13 -10.21 -15.50 0.60
CA GLU A 13 -10.10 -16.97 0.57
C GLU A 13 -8.67 -17.41 0.17
N ALA A 14 -7.72 -17.06 1.03
CA ALA A 14 -6.32 -17.43 0.91
C ALA A 14 -5.67 -17.53 2.31
N PRO A 15 -4.72 -18.47 2.51
CA PRO A 15 -3.98 -18.57 3.77
C PRO A 15 -3.18 -17.31 4.07
N ILE A 16 -2.99 -17.01 5.36
CA ILE A 16 -2.32 -15.79 5.83
C ILE A 16 -0.92 -15.59 5.24
N ASP A 17 -0.14 -16.64 5.09
CA ASP A 17 1.22 -16.54 4.53
C ASP A 17 1.21 -16.08 3.07
N ARG A 18 0.20 -16.51 2.29
CA ARG A 18 0.05 -16.08 0.90
C ARG A 18 -0.38 -14.61 0.81
N VAL A 19 -1.26 -14.17 1.70
CA VAL A 19 -1.67 -12.76 1.78
C VAL A 19 -0.51 -11.89 2.21
N TRP A 20 0.22 -12.32 3.24
CA TRP A 20 1.41 -11.62 3.74
C TRP A 20 2.48 -11.48 2.66
N HIS A 21 2.77 -12.57 1.95
CA HIS A 21 3.74 -12.55 0.84
C HIS A 21 3.34 -11.52 -0.23
N GLU A 22 2.08 -11.53 -0.68
CA GLU A 22 1.62 -10.58 -1.70
C GLU A 22 1.70 -9.12 -1.22
N LEU A 23 1.39 -8.87 0.06
CA LEU A 23 1.48 -7.56 0.68
C LEU A 23 2.92 -7.05 0.80
N THR A 24 3.87 -7.92 1.09
CA THR A 24 5.23 -7.55 1.52
C THR A 24 6.33 -7.92 0.54
N LYS A 25 6.02 -8.57 -0.59
CA LYS A 25 7.01 -8.89 -1.63
C LYS A 25 7.69 -7.63 -2.13
N GLN A 26 9.00 -7.69 -2.33
CA GLN A 26 9.83 -6.55 -2.69
C GLN A 26 10.39 -6.67 -4.09
N GLY A 27 10.49 -5.53 -4.80
CA GLY A 27 11.01 -5.46 -6.15
C GLY A 27 10.10 -6.06 -7.22
N GLU A 28 9.00 -6.68 -6.83
CA GLU A 28 8.00 -7.26 -7.71
C GLU A 28 6.74 -6.42 -7.75
N ILE A 29 6.08 -6.40 -8.90
CA ILE A 29 4.83 -5.66 -9.07
C ILE A 29 3.72 -6.28 -8.23
N CYS A 30 3.17 -5.50 -7.33
CA CYS A 30 1.92 -5.78 -6.63
C CYS A 30 0.78 -5.10 -7.40
N LYS A 31 0.03 -5.89 -8.18
CA LYS A 31 -1.06 -5.34 -9.01
C LYS A 31 -2.13 -4.63 -8.18
N PRO A 32 -2.57 -5.16 -7.02
CA PRO A 32 -3.51 -4.47 -6.13
C PRO A 32 -3.04 -3.09 -5.68
N MET A 33 -1.74 -2.88 -5.54
CA MET A 33 -1.12 -1.61 -5.13
C MET A 33 -0.81 -0.70 -6.33
N TYR A 34 -1.80 -0.49 -7.20
CA TYR A 34 -1.67 0.36 -8.39
C TYR A 34 -0.50 0.00 -9.30
N ASN A 35 -0.21 -1.30 -9.48
CA ASN A 35 0.94 -1.77 -10.23
C ASN A 35 2.28 -1.23 -9.74
N CYS A 36 2.40 -1.01 -8.45
CA CYS A 36 3.65 -0.57 -7.83
C CYS A 36 4.43 -1.73 -7.21
N ALA A 37 5.74 -1.58 -7.16
CA ALA A 37 6.62 -2.46 -6.41
C ALA A 37 7.00 -1.81 -5.07
N LEU A 38 6.97 -2.60 -4.01
CA LEU A 38 7.50 -2.21 -2.71
C LEU A 38 9.03 -2.33 -2.72
N HIS A 39 9.70 -1.31 -2.23
CA HIS A 39 11.14 -1.31 -1.97
C HIS A 39 11.37 -0.91 -0.53
N VAL A 40 12.20 -1.67 0.18
CA VAL A 40 12.57 -1.41 1.57
C VAL A 40 14.07 -1.24 1.65
N GLN A 41 14.52 -0.21 2.33
CA GLN A 41 15.94 0.06 2.56
C GLN A 41 16.58 -1.11 3.32
N GLY A 42 17.67 -1.63 2.81
CA GLY A 42 18.33 -2.82 3.38
C GLY A 42 17.63 -4.16 3.07
N GLY A 43 16.56 -4.16 2.27
CA GLY A 43 15.88 -5.38 1.81
C GLY A 43 15.07 -6.13 2.87
N LYS A 44 14.92 -5.57 4.07
CA LYS A 44 14.15 -6.17 5.17
C LYS A 44 13.17 -5.18 5.78
N LEU A 45 11.95 -5.64 6.02
CA LEU A 45 10.98 -4.93 6.84
C LEU A 45 11.44 -5.00 8.30
N THR A 46 12.08 -3.93 8.76
CA THR A 46 12.53 -3.77 10.15
C THR A 46 12.17 -2.38 10.63
N PRO A 47 11.82 -2.17 11.91
CA PRO A 47 11.55 -0.85 12.43
C PRO A 47 12.68 0.14 12.10
N GLY A 48 12.32 1.32 11.60
CA GLY A 48 13.24 2.35 11.13
C GLY A 48 13.65 2.25 9.66
N ALA A 49 13.37 1.13 8.98
CA ALA A 49 13.67 1.01 7.55
C ALA A 49 12.72 1.89 6.72
N ARG A 50 13.29 2.69 5.81
CA ARG A 50 12.47 3.45 4.84
C ARG A 50 11.88 2.52 3.80
N LEU A 51 10.65 2.79 3.41
CA LEU A 51 9.96 2.07 2.35
C LEU A 51 9.42 3.04 1.29
N ARG A 52 9.26 2.53 0.08
CA ARG A 52 8.60 3.26 -1.01
C ARG A 52 7.84 2.32 -1.92
N TYR A 53 6.79 2.84 -2.55
CA TYR A 53 6.07 2.18 -3.62
C TYR A 53 6.31 2.93 -4.93
N SER A 54 6.93 2.26 -5.88
CA SER A 54 7.36 2.84 -7.16
C SER A 54 6.70 2.12 -8.33
N ASN A 55 6.54 2.80 -9.46
CA ASN A 55 6.09 2.16 -10.69
C ASN A 55 7.12 1.12 -11.19
N ALA A 56 6.71 0.31 -12.18
CA ALA A 56 7.55 -0.77 -12.72
C ALA A 56 8.92 -0.31 -13.25
N SER A 57 9.02 0.92 -13.74
CA SER A 57 10.30 1.46 -14.20
C SER A 57 11.21 1.95 -13.06
N GLY A 58 10.70 2.06 -11.84
CA GLY A 58 11.39 2.63 -10.68
C GLY A 58 11.62 4.15 -10.76
N LYS A 59 11.20 4.80 -11.83
CA LYS A 59 11.44 6.24 -12.07
C LYS A 59 10.50 7.15 -11.27
N ASN A 60 9.32 6.65 -10.93
CA ASN A 60 8.33 7.39 -10.15
C ASN A 60 7.95 6.60 -8.90
N THR A 61 7.98 7.29 -7.77
CA THR A 61 7.57 6.80 -6.45
C THR A 61 6.33 7.56 -6.02
N PHE A 62 5.28 6.84 -5.62
CA PHE A 62 3.99 7.43 -5.27
C PHE A 62 3.76 7.52 -3.77
N ILE A 63 4.35 6.58 -3.02
CA ILE A 63 4.26 6.53 -1.56
C ILE A 63 5.67 6.38 -1.01
N VAL A 64 5.96 7.13 0.03
CA VAL A 64 7.14 6.97 0.89
C VAL A 64 6.69 6.81 2.34
N GLY A 65 7.46 6.07 3.11
CA GLY A 65 7.19 5.82 4.52
C GLY A 65 8.38 5.23 5.25
N GLU A 66 8.15 4.90 6.49
CA GLU A 66 9.08 4.22 7.37
C GLU A 66 8.36 3.11 8.13
N VAL A 67 8.94 1.95 8.23
CA VAL A 67 8.42 0.84 9.03
C VAL A 67 8.49 1.23 10.51
N LEU A 68 7.37 1.18 11.20
CA LEU A 68 7.28 1.44 12.64
C LEU A 68 7.30 0.13 13.42
N GLU A 69 6.49 -0.84 12.99
CA GLU A 69 6.37 -2.14 13.63
C GLU A 69 6.13 -3.22 12.57
N VAL A 70 6.64 -4.42 12.83
CA VAL A 70 6.37 -5.57 11.97
C VAL A 70 6.37 -6.86 12.80
N ASP A 71 5.32 -7.65 12.65
CA ASP A 71 5.15 -8.96 13.27
C ASP A 71 4.59 -9.94 12.20
N PRO A 72 5.48 -10.58 11.43
CA PRO A 72 5.06 -11.49 10.36
C PRO A 72 4.39 -12.76 10.91
N PRO A 73 3.34 -13.27 10.26
CA PRO A 73 2.66 -12.74 9.09
C PRO A 73 1.40 -11.92 9.45
N THR A 74 1.30 -11.38 10.65
CA THR A 74 0.06 -10.86 11.25
C THR A 74 -0.06 -9.34 11.20
N ARG A 75 1.07 -8.59 11.24
CA ARG A 75 1.00 -7.14 11.43
C ARG A 75 2.15 -6.39 10.78
N LEU A 76 1.81 -5.27 10.13
CA LEU A 76 2.77 -4.28 9.60
C LEU A 76 2.24 -2.88 9.88
N VAL A 77 3.02 -2.06 10.56
CA VAL A 77 2.73 -0.64 10.78
C VAL A 77 3.82 0.20 10.13
N HIS A 78 3.41 1.16 9.33
CA HIS A 78 4.35 2.08 8.69
C HIS A 78 3.76 3.48 8.54
N THR A 79 4.61 4.48 8.43
CA THR A 79 4.17 5.80 8.02
C THR A 79 3.83 5.81 6.54
N PHE A 80 2.96 6.73 6.14
CA PHE A 80 2.44 6.83 4.79
C PHE A 80 2.40 8.28 4.34
N ARG A 81 3.05 8.59 3.24
CA ARG A 81 3.01 9.89 2.60
C ARG A 81 2.88 9.75 1.10
N LEU A 82 1.84 10.36 0.53
CA LEU A 82 1.73 10.51 -0.93
C LEU A 82 2.69 11.58 -1.42
N THR A 83 3.46 11.26 -2.46
CA THR A 83 4.43 12.18 -3.07
C THR A 83 3.78 13.25 -3.95
N MET A 84 2.51 13.03 -4.33
CA MET A 84 1.74 13.90 -5.23
C MET A 84 1.05 15.07 -4.51
N ASN A 85 1.09 15.11 -3.19
CA ASN A 85 0.49 16.18 -2.41
C ASN A 85 1.42 16.66 -1.29
N THR A 86 0.98 17.66 -0.54
CA THR A 86 1.73 18.27 0.56
C THR A 86 1.23 17.85 1.94
N ASP A 87 0.33 16.85 2.01
CA ASP A 87 -0.21 16.38 3.29
C ASP A 87 0.92 15.83 4.16
N LYS A 88 0.78 15.95 5.46
CA LYS A 88 1.73 15.39 6.42
C LYS A 88 1.72 13.87 6.38
N PRO A 89 2.84 13.23 6.77
CA PRO A 89 2.87 11.78 6.95
C PRO A 89 1.77 11.33 7.92
N SER A 90 1.08 10.28 7.55
CA SER A 90 0.07 9.58 8.36
C SER A 90 0.55 8.18 8.69
N THR A 91 -0.23 7.38 9.43
CA THR A 91 0.14 6.01 9.79
C THR A 91 -0.83 5.02 9.20
N VAL A 92 -0.31 3.95 8.65
CA VAL A 92 -1.09 2.80 8.15
C VAL A 92 -0.69 1.55 8.91
N GLU A 93 -1.69 0.87 9.44
CA GLU A 93 -1.55 -0.43 10.07
C GLU A 93 -2.30 -1.47 9.24
N TRP A 94 -1.60 -2.53 8.89
CA TRP A 94 -2.14 -3.76 8.30
C TRP A 94 -2.21 -4.82 9.37
N THR A 95 -3.39 -5.41 9.57
CA THR A 95 -3.59 -6.56 10.44
C THR A 95 -4.17 -7.72 9.64
N LEU A 96 -3.57 -8.88 9.75
CA LEU A 96 -3.98 -10.11 9.09
C LEU A 96 -4.38 -11.14 10.15
N GLU A 97 -5.59 -11.68 10.07
CA GLU A 97 -6.11 -12.67 11.00
C GLU A 97 -6.57 -13.91 10.24
N PRO A 98 -6.04 -15.11 10.57
CA PRO A 98 -6.53 -16.35 9.98
C PRO A 98 -8.00 -16.56 10.32
N ARG A 99 -8.78 -17.06 9.36
CA ARG A 99 -10.22 -17.30 9.48
C ARG A 99 -10.61 -18.64 8.85
N GLY A 100 -11.80 -19.10 9.27
CA GLY A 100 -12.41 -20.30 8.72
C GLY A 100 -11.77 -21.60 9.15
N PRO A 101 -12.37 -22.75 8.80
CA PRO A 101 -11.84 -24.08 9.11
C PRO A 101 -10.46 -24.29 8.47
N GLY A 102 -9.47 -24.68 9.28
CA GLY A 102 -8.11 -24.93 8.81
C GLY A 102 -7.36 -23.68 8.36
N ASN A 103 -7.77 -22.47 8.79
CA ASN A 103 -7.12 -21.19 8.47
C ASN A 103 -6.94 -20.96 6.96
N LYS A 104 -7.94 -21.35 6.17
CA LYS A 104 -7.90 -21.26 4.69
C LYS A 104 -8.21 -19.86 4.17
N SER A 105 -8.80 -19.02 5.00
CA SER A 105 -9.09 -17.62 4.68
C SER A 105 -8.41 -16.68 5.65
N THR A 106 -8.30 -15.42 5.26
CA THR A 106 -7.64 -14.36 6.05
C THR A 106 -8.51 -13.12 6.04
N ARG A 107 -8.77 -12.57 7.22
CA ARG A 107 -9.27 -11.20 7.34
C ARG A 107 -8.12 -10.23 7.27
N VAL A 108 -8.17 -9.33 6.31
CA VAL A 108 -7.22 -8.22 6.17
C VAL A 108 -7.90 -6.94 6.61
N THR A 109 -7.31 -6.26 7.57
CA THR A 109 -7.79 -4.96 8.07
C THR A 109 -6.72 -3.90 7.83
N ILE A 110 -7.13 -2.74 7.32
CA ILE A 110 -6.32 -1.53 7.25
C ILE A 110 -6.90 -0.53 8.25
N ALA A 111 -6.06 -0.02 9.15
CA ALA A 111 -6.35 1.17 9.94
C ALA A 111 -5.43 2.30 9.46
N HIS A 112 -6.02 3.36 8.89
CA HIS A 112 -5.28 4.54 8.46
C HIS A 112 -5.59 5.70 9.39
N THR A 113 -4.58 6.15 10.14
CA THR A 113 -4.64 7.26 11.08
C THR A 113 -4.05 8.52 10.45
N PHE A 114 -4.91 9.48 10.12
CA PHE A 114 -4.52 10.79 9.60
C PHE A 114 -4.18 11.73 10.76
N VAL A 115 -3.16 12.56 10.60
CA VAL A 115 -2.78 13.57 11.60
C VAL A 115 -3.52 14.89 11.42
N GLU A 116 -4.14 15.10 10.26
CA GLU A 116 -4.92 16.30 9.91
C GLU A 116 -6.06 15.94 8.95
N GLN A 117 -7.12 16.72 8.97
CA GLN A 117 -8.21 16.56 8.02
C GLN A 117 -7.93 17.36 6.76
N THR A 118 -7.81 16.65 5.63
CA THR A 118 -7.61 17.25 4.31
C THR A 118 -8.65 16.75 3.30
N LYS A 119 -8.77 17.47 2.18
CA LYS A 119 -9.62 17.01 1.06
C LYS A 119 -9.16 15.68 0.44
N ASN A 120 -7.96 15.24 0.74
CA ASN A 120 -7.38 14.01 0.21
C ASN A 120 -7.78 12.78 1.03
N ASN A 121 -8.13 12.93 2.32
CA ASN A 121 -8.42 11.80 3.21
C ASN A 121 -9.53 10.89 2.64
N ALA A 122 -10.63 11.47 2.15
CA ALA A 122 -11.72 10.70 1.56
C ALA A 122 -11.29 9.93 0.30
N LYS A 123 -10.40 10.51 -0.52
CA LYS A 123 -9.85 9.85 -1.72
C LYS A 123 -8.94 8.69 -1.33
N ILE A 124 -8.11 8.87 -0.30
CA ILE A 124 -7.21 7.82 0.22
C ILE A 124 -8.03 6.65 0.77
N VAL A 125 -9.09 6.92 1.55
CA VAL A 125 -9.99 5.88 2.07
C VAL A 125 -10.67 5.11 0.93
N LYS A 126 -11.14 5.80 -0.11
CA LYS A 126 -11.69 5.15 -1.30
C LYS A 126 -10.65 4.26 -2.00
N SER A 127 -9.41 4.75 -2.13
CA SER A 127 -8.32 3.94 -2.70
C SER A 127 -8.05 2.69 -1.89
N TRP A 128 -8.09 2.73 -0.57
CA TRP A 128 -7.94 1.55 0.27
C TRP A 128 -9.05 0.52 0.04
N THR A 129 -10.30 0.96 -0.13
CA THR A 129 -11.41 0.08 -0.47
C THR A 129 -11.15 -0.64 -1.80
N GLU A 130 -10.69 0.08 -2.80
CA GLU A 130 -10.35 -0.49 -4.12
C GLU A 130 -9.17 -1.48 -4.00
N ILE A 131 -8.11 -1.11 -3.28
CA ILE A 131 -6.92 -1.95 -3.04
C ILE A 131 -7.32 -3.27 -2.36
N LEU A 132 -8.11 -3.24 -1.29
CA LEU A 132 -8.55 -4.45 -0.59
C LEU A 132 -9.35 -5.38 -1.52
N ASN A 133 -10.26 -4.84 -2.32
CA ASN A 133 -11.01 -5.62 -3.30
C ASN A 133 -10.11 -6.21 -4.40
N LEU A 134 -9.06 -5.50 -4.80
CA LEU A 134 -8.09 -5.99 -5.77
C LEU A 134 -7.19 -7.08 -5.19
N PHE A 135 -6.78 -6.99 -3.90
CA PHE A 135 -6.09 -8.07 -3.20
C PHE A 135 -6.96 -9.34 -3.18
N LYS A 136 -8.25 -9.18 -2.86
CA LYS A 136 -9.20 -10.29 -2.89
C LYS A 136 -9.26 -10.92 -4.29
N SER A 137 -9.46 -10.13 -5.33
CA SER A 137 -9.52 -10.63 -6.71
C SER A 137 -8.22 -11.32 -7.16
N GLU A 138 -7.06 -10.72 -6.90
CA GLU A 138 -5.77 -11.30 -7.30
C GLU A 138 -5.50 -12.62 -6.56
N LEU A 139 -5.78 -12.68 -5.26
CA LEU A 139 -5.48 -13.86 -4.45
C LEU A 139 -6.49 -15.01 -4.64
N GLU A 140 -7.75 -14.72 -4.90
CA GLU A 140 -8.78 -15.73 -5.11
C GLU A 140 -8.90 -16.20 -6.56
N GLN A 141 -8.70 -15.30 -7.53
CA GLN A 141 -8.94 -15.56 -8.95
C GLN A 141 -7.64 -15.56 -9.79
N GLY A 142 -6.49 -15.17 -9.20
CA GLY A 142 -5.22 -15.03 -9.91
C GLY A 142 -5.14 -13.85 -10.86
N ALA A 143 -6.10 -12.93 -10.81
CA ALA A 143 -6.16 -11.78 -11.70
C ALA A 143 -6.94 -10.60 -11.11
N ILE A 144 -6.52 -9.38 -11.45
CA ILE A 144 -7.33 -8.18 -11.25
C ILE A 144 -8.28 -7.96 -12.44
N PRO A 145 -9.41 -7.24 -12.25
CA PRO A 145 -10.38 -6.98 -13.31
C PRO A 145 -9.77 -6.32 -14.55
N PHE A 146 -10.25 -6.68 -15.74
CA PHE A 146 -9.76 -6.13 -17.02
C PHE A 146 -9.82 -4.60 -17.07
N LYS A 147 -10.92 -4.01 -16.57
CA LYS A 147 -11.08 -2.54 -16.50
C LYS A 147 -9.95 -1.89 -15.71
N THR A 148 -9.55 -2.49 -14.59
CA THR A 148 -8.44 -2.01 -13.77
C THR A 148 -7.11 -2.11 -14.52
N LYS A 149 -6.87 -3.22 -15.23
CA LYS A 149 -5.67 -3.38 -16.09
C LYS A 149 -5.59 -2.28 -17.15
N ALA A 150 -6.71 -1.99 -17.83
CA ALA A 150 -6.78 -0.93 -18.82
C ALA A 150 -6.49 0.46 -18.22
N THR A 151 -7.06 0.74 -17.03
CA THR A 151 -6.79 1.98 -16.30
C THR A 151 -5.30 2.11 -15.95
N TYR A 152 -4.67 1.04 -15.45
CA TYR A 152 -3.23 1.06 -15.11
C TYR A 152 -2.34 1.26 -16.34
N ALA A 153 -2.69 0.65 -17.48
CA ALA A 153 -1.97 0.86 -18.72
C ALA A 153 -2.03 2.33 -19.17
N MET A 154 -3.22 2.95 -19.07
CA MET A 154 -3.40 4.37 -19.37
C MET A 154 -2.61 5.27 -18.41
N MET A 155 -2.67 5.00 -17.10
CA MET A 155 -1.88 5.73 -16.10
C MET A 155 -0.38 5.62 -16.38
N GLY A 156 0.10 4.43 -16.76
CA GLY A 156 1.49 4.20 -17.16
C GLY A 156 1.92 5.05 -18.36
N ALA A 157 1.06 5.19 -19.35
CA ALA A 157 1.32 6.03 -20.52
C ALA A 157 1.36 7.54 -20.18
N MET A 158 0.70 7.97 -19.11
CA MET A 158 0.58 9.38 -18.70
C MET A 158 1.60 9.80 -17.63
N THR A 159 2.62 8.99 -17.35
CA THR A 159 3.60 9.29 -16.31
C THR A 159 4.38 10.60 -16.52
N PHE A 160 4.45 11.09 -17.76
CA PHE A 160 5.09 12.38 -18.08
C PHE A 160 4.31 13.60 -17.51
N MET A 161 3.02 13.42 -17.18
CA MET A 161 2.20 14.47 -16.57
C MET A 161 2.30 14.52 -15.03
N LEU A 162 3.02 13.58 -14.43
CA LEU A 162 3.15 13.50 -12.98
C LEU A 162 3.98 14.66 -12.43
N PRO A 163 3.66 15.16 -11.22
CA PRO A 163 4.47 16.19 -10.55
C PRO A 163 5.91 15.72 -10.37
N LYS A 164 6.85 16.66 -10.40
CA LYS A 164 8.29 16.39 -10.17
C LYS A 164 8.56 15.73 -8.82
N THR A 165 7.70 15.95 -7.83
CA THR A 165 7.79 15.32 -6.50
C THR A 165 7.63 13.80 -6.53
N THR A 166 7.03 13.24 -7.59
CA THR A 166 6.92 11.78 -7.78
C THR A 166 8.21 11.17 -8.34
N LYS A 167 9.12 11.96 -8.90
CA LYS A 167 10.44 11.45 -9.31
C LYS A 167 11.12 10.79 -8.13
N THR A 168 11.59 9.55 -8.28
CA THR A 168 12.12 8.75 -7.16
C THR A 168 13.21 9.49 -6.40
N GLU A 169 14.13 10.17 -7.09
CA GLU A 169 15.16 11.01 -6.48
C GLU A 169 14.62 12.12 -5.57
N ASN A 170 13.48 12.74 -5.94
CA ASN A 170 12.84 13.79 -5.16
C ASN A 170 11.97 13.20 -4.05
N ALA A 171 11.29 12.11 -4.34
CA ALA A 171 10.42 11.41 -3.38
C ALA A 171 11.21 10.87 -2.18
N GLU A 172 12.40 10.34 -2.40
CA GLU A 172 13.28 9.83 -1.35
C GLU A 172 13.75 10.91 -0.37
N ALA A 173 13.79 12.18 -0.79
CA ALA A 173 14.14 13.31 0.06
C ALA A 173 12.97 13.80 0.93
N LEU A 174 11.74 13.32 0.70
CA LEU A 174 10.58 13.77 1.48
C LEU A 174 10.64 13.24 2.92
N PRO A 175 10.22 14.03 3.92
CA PRO A 175 10.09 13.56 5.29
C PRO A 175 9.01 12.46 5.37
N VAL A 176 9.29 11.42 6.16
CA VAL A 176 8.42 10.27 6.36
C VAL A 176 7.85 10.18 7.77
N ARG A 177 8.24 11.12 8.64
CA ARG A 177 7.69 11.36 9.99
C ARG A 177 7.31 12.82 10.16
#